data_0e5a42dfe8527983e1faccd8ce8710a9
#
_entry.id   0e5a42dfe8527983e1faccd8ce8710a9
#
_cell.length_a   1.000
_cell.length_b   1.000
_cell.length_c   1.000
_cell.angle_alpha   90.00
_cell.angle_beta   90.00
_cell.angle_gamma   90.00
#
_symmetry.space_group_name_H-M   'P 1'
#
loop_
_entity.id
_entity.type
_entity.pdbx_description
1 polymer ?
#
loop_
_entity_poly.entity_id
_entity_poly.type
_entity_poly.pdbx_seq_one_letter_code
_entity_poly.pdbx_strand_id
1 'polypeptide(L)'
;MGAYDTEEFPYLTSEKKWLRKVIPLGTKILGICLGAQLIADAMGGKAYLSDEIEFGFKKLEFHNNYDFLSKFENLSVFVWHRDTFTLPPDAELIATSEFPQIFKLFNTFALQFHPEITKELFDIWYNNDISKKELSKFN
;
A
#
# COMPACT_ATOMS: atom_id res chain seq x y z
N MET A 1 4.76 -6.39 10.25
CA MET A 1 5.82 -5.36 10.05
C MET A 1 5.15 -4.15 9.45
N GLY A 2 5.23 -3.02 10.13
CA GLY A 2 4.78 -1.72 9.63
C GLY A 2 5.96 -0.88 9.13
N ALA A 3 5.68 0.10 8.30
CA ALA A 3 6.71 1.04 7.79
C ALA A 3 7.40 1.85 8.92
N TYR A 4 6.82 1.87 10.11
CA TYR A 4 7.30 2.56 11.30
C TYR A 4 8.14 1.68 12.24
N ASP A 5 8.24 0.38 12.00
CA ASP A 5 8.97 -0.59 12.87
C ASP A 5 10.49 -0.49 12.67
N THR A 6 11.02 0.72 12.68
CA THR A 6 12.43 0.99 12.34
C THR A 6 13.42 0.55 13.41
N GLU A 7 12.97 0.34 14.66
CA GLU A 7 13.81 -0.20 15.74
C GLU A 7 14.03 -1.71 15.54
N GLU A 8 12.98 -2.45 15.19
CA GLU A 8 13.04 -3.89 14.94
C GLU A 8 13.67 -4.18 13.55
N PHE A 9 13.39 -3.32 12.56
CA PHE A 9 13.87 -3.46 11.18
C PHE A 9 14.66 -2.22 10.72
N PRO A 10 15.94 -2.06 11.13
CA PRO A 10 16.73 -0.85 10.88
C PRO A 10 16.91 -0.51 9.38
N TYR A 11 16.83 -1.52 8.49
CA TYR A 11 16.90 -1.28 7.04
C TYR A 11 15.79 -0.40 6.50
N LEU A 12 14.61 -0.36 7.14
CA LEU A 12 13.50 0.53 6.76
C LEU A 12 13.91 2.00 6.82
N THR A 13 14.77 2.36 7.79
CA THR A 13 15.32 3.72 7.88
C THR A 13 16.19 4.07 6.66
N SER A 14 17.01 3.13 6.22
CA SER A 14 17.87 3.31 5.05
C SER A 14 17.05 3.39 3.76
N GLU A 15 16.03 2.57 3.64
CA GLU A 15 15.10 2.56 2.50
C GLU A 15 14.31 3.87 2.42
N LYS A 16 13.77 4.37 3.53
CA LYS A 16 13.11 5.69 3.57
C LYS A 16 14.07 6.83 3.21
N LYS A 17 15.32 6.80 3.66
CA LYS A 17 16.33 7.78 3.26
C LYS A 17 16.61 7.75 1.76
N TRP A 18 16.68 6.55 1.18
CA TRP A 18 16.86 6.36 -0.25
C TRP A 18 15.65 6.91 -1.02
N LEU A 19 14.43 6.56 -0.64
CA LEU A 19 13.20 7.06 -1.25
C LEU A 19 13.15 8.60 -1.27
N ARG A 20 13.45 9.26 -0.13
CA ARG A 20 13.52 10.74 -0.04
C ARG A 20 14.52 11.36 -1.04
N LYS A 21 15.56 10.63 -1.37
CA LYS A 21 16.59 11.11 -2.31
C LYS A 21 16.17 10.90 -3.75
N VAL A 22 15.60 9.77 -4.11
CA VAL A 22 15.39 9.39 -5.51
C VAL A 22 14.03 9.80 -6.08
N ILE A 23 12.99 9.90 -5.25
CA ILE A 23 11.65 10.29 -5.70
C ILE A 23 11.65 11.73 -6.28
N PRO A 24 12.22 12.76 -5.62
CA PRO A 24 12.25 14.11 -6.16
C PRO A 24 13.09 14.25 -7.44
N LEU A 25 13.98 13.28 -7.70
CA LEU A 25 14.76 13.25 -8.95
C LEU A 25 13.97 12.68 -10.14
N GLY A 26 12.69 12.34 -9.94
CA GLY A 26 11.82 11.80 -10.98
C GLY A 26 12.06 10.33 -11.30
N THR A 27 12.70 9.59 -10.41
CA THR A 27 12.87 8.13 -10.55
C THR A 27 11.51 7.46 -10.60
N LYS A 28 11.32 6.55 -11.57
CA LYS A 28 10.10 5.75 -11.66
C LYS A 28 10.12 4.66 -10.60
N ILE A 29 9.15 4.69 -9.70
CA ILE A 29 9.01 3.75 -8.59
C ILE A 29 7.58 3.25 -8.55
N LEU A 30 7.41 1.98 -8.26
CA LEU A 30 6.14 1.37 -7.90
C LEU A 30 6.27 0.78 -6.50
N GLY A 31 5.50 1.32 -5.54
CA GLY A 31 5.38 0.78 -4.20
C GLY A 31 4.11 -0.06 -4.07
N ILE A 32 4.21 -1.27 -3.53
CA ILE A 32 3.07 -2.18 -3.30
C ILE A 32 2.96 -2.47 -1.81
N CYS A 33 1.77 -2.35 -1.26
CA CYS A 33 1.41 -2.58 0.14
C CYS A 33 2.37 -1.86 1.11
N LEU A 34 3.28 -2.57 1.77
CA LEU A 34 4.33 -1.96 2.61
C LEU A 34 5.15 -0.90 1.84
N GLY A 35 5.41 -1.13 0.55
CA GLY A 35 6.11 -0.16 -0.30
C GLY A 35 5.34 1.15 -0.46
N ALA A 36 4.02 1.11 -0.57
CA ALA A 36 3.18 2.32 -0.60
C ALA A 36 3.24 3.08 0.73
N GLN A 37 3.20 2.37 1.85
CA GLN A 37 3.29 2.92 3.19
C GLN A 37 4.67 3.55 3.45
N LEU A 38 5.75 2.91 2.98
CA LEU A 38 7.12 3.44 3.06
C LEU A 38 7.28 4.72 2.25
N ILE A 39 6.72 4.77 1.03
CA ILE A 39 6.73 5.98 0.20
C ILE A 39 5.95 7.09 0.90
N ALA A 40 4.75 6.82 1.39
CA ALA A 40 3.95 7.82 2.10
C ALA A 40 4.71 8.38 3.31
N ASP A 41 5.23 7.52 4.18
CA ASP A 41 5.96 7.91 5.39
C ASP A 41 7.29 8.62 5.07
N ALA A 42 8.00 8.17 4.05
CA ALA A 42 9.25 8.81 3.62
C ALA A 42 9.03 10.23 3.09
N MET A 43 7.91 10.48 2.43
CA MET A 43 7.66 11.74 1.72
C MET A 43 6.80 12.75 2.51
N GLY A 44 6.61 12.52 3.80
CA GLY A 44 5.95 13.48 4.71
C GLY A 44 4.49 13.18 5.03
N GLY A 45 3.96 12.04 4.56
CA GLY A 45 2.77 11.42 5.13
C GLY A 45 3.11 10.65 6.40
N LYS A 46 2.21 9.76 6.81
CA LYS A 46 2.42 8.92 8.00
C LYS A 46 1.82 7.54 7.75
N ALA A 47 2.63 6.49 7.89
CA ALA A 47 2.11 5.12 8.01
C ALA A 47 1.71 4.84 9.46
N TYR A 48 0.60 4.13 9.66
CA TYR A 48 0.09 3.81 10.99
C TYR A 48 -0.77 2.54 10.98
N LEU A 49 -0.87 1.91 12.13
CA LEU A 49 -1.75 0.78 12.38
C LEU A 49 -3.20 1.29 12.47
N SER A 50 -4.09 0.76 11.64
CA SER A 50 -5.53 1.02 11.72
C SER A 50 -6.20 0.14 12.78
N ASP A 51 -7.33 0.60 13.30
CA ASP A 51 -8.20 -0.21 14.15
C ASP A 51 -8.93 -1.31 13.36
N GLU A 52 -9.04 -1.14 12.05
CA GLU A 52 -9.71 -2.06 11.14
C GLU A 52 -8.72 -2.78 10.22
N ILE A 53 -9.05 -4.02 9.85
CA ILE A 53 -8.36 -4.77 8.80
C ILE A 53 -9.16 -4.66 7.50
N GLU A 54 -8.49 -4.38 6.40
CA GLU A 54 -9.08 -4.51 5.08
C GLU A 54 -8.58 -5.80 4.44
N PHE A 55 -9.53 -6.72 4.18
CA PHE A 55 -9.24 -8.05 3.65
C PHE A 55 -10.24 -8.45 2.57
N GLY A 56 -9.74 -9.10 1.52
CA GLY A 56 -10.53 -9.69 0.45
C GLY A 56 -10.52 -8.88 -0.85
N PHE A 57 -11.53 -9.11 -1.70
CA PHE A 57 -11.64 -8.42 -2.97
C PHE A 57 -12.51 -7.17 -2.83
N LYS A 58 -11.96 -6.01 -3.12
CA LYS A 58 -12.61 -4.70 -3.00
C LYS A 58 -12.71 -4.02 -4.36
N LYS A 59 -13.83 -3.31 -4.58
CA LYS A 59 -13.95 -2.38 -5.70
C LYS A 59 -13.31 -1.07 -5.32
N LEU A 60 -12.65 -0.43 -6.29
CA LEU A 60 -12.04 0.87 -6.09
C LEU A 60 -12.98 1.98 -6.59
N GLU A 61 -13.02 3.07 -5.83
CA GLU A 61 -13.59 4.34 -6.26
C GLU A 61 -12.45 5.21 -6.79
N PHE A 62 -12.50 5.55 -8.09
CA PHE A 62 -11.48 6.35 -8.76
C PHE A 62 -11.84 7.83 -8.71
N HIS A 63 -10.90 8.67 -8.31
CA HIS A 63 -11.04 10.12 -8.21
C HIS A 63 -10.43 10.85 -9.40
N ASN A 64 -9.49 10.21 -10.09
CA ASN A 64 -8.80 10.74 -11.25
C ASN A 64 -8.63 9.66 -12.32
N ASN A 65 -8.78 10.05 -13.60
CA ASN A 65 -8.65 9.14 -14.73
C ASN A 65 -7.21 9.12 -15.26
N TYR A 66 -6.61 7.96 -15.17
CA TYR A 66 -5.39 7.62 -15.90
C TYR A 66 -5.71 6.49 -16.87
N ASP A 67 -5.47 6.68 -18.16
CA ASP A 67 -5.84 5.71 -19.20
C ASP A 67 -5.38 4.29 -18.91
N PHE A 68 -4.18 4.13 -18.33
CA PHE A 68 -3.66 2.81 -17.99
C PHE A 68 -4.34 2.18 -16.77
N LEU A 69 -5.01 2.97 -15.91
CA LEU A 69 -5.76 2.50 -14.75
C LEU A 69 -7.23 2.21 -15.07
N SER A 70 -7.75 2.67 -16.21
CA SER A 70 -9.14 2.44 -16.63
C SER A 70 -9.52 0.95 -16.66
N LYS A 71 -8.54 0.08 -16.90
CA LYS A 71 -8.71 -1.38 -16.86
C LYS A 71 -9.07 -1.92 -15.47
N PHE A 72 -8.77 -1.18 -14.41
CA PHE A 72 -9.05 -1.57 -13.03
C PHE A 72 -10.40 -1.06 -12.52
N GLU A 73 -11.04 -0.08 -13.20
CA GLU A 73 -12.30 0.53 -12.75
C GLU A 73 -13.45 -0.48 -12.54
N ASN A 74 -13.45 -1.57 -13.31
CA ASN A 74 -14.46 -2.62 -13.22
C ASN A 74 -13.97 -3.91 -12.55
N LEU A 75 -12.73 -3.92 -12.07
CA LEU A 75 -12.13 -5.08 -11.43
C LEU A 75 -12.19 -4.92 -9.90
N SER A 76 -12.30 -6.06 -9.23
CA SER A 76 -12.03 -6.11 -7.80
C SER A 76 -10.55 -6.39 -7.60
N VAL A 77 -9.91 -5.61 -6.75
CA VAL A 77 -8.51 -5.79 -6.36
C VAL A 77 -8.42 -6.52 -5.04
N PHE A 78 -7.38 -7.32 -4.86
CA PHE A 78 -7.17 -8.03 -3.60
C PHE A 78 -6.42 -7.12 -2.61
N VAL A 79 -7.01 -6.95 -1.43
CA VAL A 79 -6.44 -6.21 -0.31
C VAL A 79 -6.22 -7.14 0.88
N TRP A 80 -5.12 -6.94 1.58
CA TRP A 80 -4.82 -7.56 2.86
C TRP A 80 -3.86 -6.68 3.61
N HIS A 81 -4.40 -5.79 4.40
CA HIS A 81 -3.60 -4.90 5.23
C HIS A 81 -4.39 -4.43 6.45
N ARG A 82 -3.68 -4.12 7.49
CA ARG A 82 -4.16 -3.43 8.67
C ARG A 82 -3.48 -2.07 8.81
N ASP A 83 -2.21 -2.00 8.38
CA ASP A 83 -1.53 -0.72 8.29
C ASP A 83 -2.04 0.06 7.08
N THR A 84 -2.18 1.36 7.26
CA THR A 84 -2.54 2.31 6.23
C THR A 84 -1.68 3.58 6.34
N PHE A 85 -2.00 4.61 5.60
CA PHE A 85 -1.22 5.84 5.59
C PHE A 85 -2.07 7.08 5.35
N THR A 86 -1.56 8.22 5.81
CA THR A 86 -1.98 9.53 5.31
C THR A 86 -1.16 9.88 4.07
N LEU A 87 -1.77 10.60 3.14
CA LEU A 87 -1.07 11.04 1.93
C LEU A 87 0.08 11.99 2.27
N PRO A 88 1.23 11.85 1.59
CA PRO A 88 2.26 12.88 1.63
C PRO A 88 1.76 14.19 1.00
N PRO A 89 2.35 15.34 1.36
CA PRO A 89 2.12 16.59 0.66
C PRO A 89 2.36 16.45 -0.84
N ASP A 90 1.56 17.14 -1.65
CA ASP A 90 1.63 17.14 -3.12
C ASP A 90 1.33 15.77 -3.78
N ALA A 91 0.93 14.76 -3.01
CA ALA A 91 0.48 13.49 -3.57
C ALA A 91 -0.94 13.62 -4.11
N GLU A 92 -1.16 13.05 -5.29
CA GLU A 92 -2.46 12.94 -5.92
C GLU A 92 -3.11 11.61 -5.50
N LEU A 93 -4.26 11.68 -4.80
CA LEU A 93 -5.08 10.51 -4.54
C LEU A 93 -5.81 10.10 -5.81
N ILE A 94 -5.61 8.86 -6.24
CA ILE A 94 -6.19 8.35 -7.47
C ILE A 94 -7.39 7.45 -7.21
N ALA A 95 -7.29 6.56 -6.21
CA ALA A 95 -8.38 5.65 -5.89
C ALA A 95 -8.41 5.28 -4.40
N THR A 96 -9.62 4.99 -3.92
CA THR A 96 -9.90 4.52 -2.56
C THR A 96 -10.76 3.26 -2.58
N SER A 97 -10.72 2.50 -1.49
CA SER A 97 -11.77 1.64 -0.99
C SER A 97 -12.27 2.24 0.33
N GLU A 98 -12.19 1.53 1.44
CA GLU A 98 -12.34 2.10 2.79
C GLU A 98 -11.11 2.96 3.18
N PHE A 99 -9.96 2.66 2.55
CA PHE A 99 -8.69 3.35 2.74
C PHE A 99 -8.13 3.86 1.40
N PRO A 100 -7.11 4.76 1.41
CA PRO A 100 -6.37 5.12 0.22
C PRO A 100 -5.73 3.89 -0.42
N GLN A 101 -6.00 3.66 -1.71
CA GLN A 101 -5.53 2.48 -2.43
C GLN A 101 -4.51 2.80 -3.51
N ILE A 102 -4.63 3.94 -4.15
CA ILE A 102 -3.68 4.38 -5.16
C ILE A 102 -3.38 5.86 -4.95
N PHE A 103 -2.12 6.20 -4.88
CA PHE A 103 -1.67 7.58 -5.03
C PHE A 103 -0.47 7.71 -5.95
N LYS A 104 -0.30 8.90 -6.50
CA LYS A 104 0.86 9.29 -7.31
C LYS A 104 1.59 10.45 -6.67
N LEU A 105 2.92 10.40 -6.71
CA LEU A 105 3.80 11.49 -6.32
C LEU A 105 4.98 11.55 -7.30
N PHE A 106 5.13 12.64 -8.06
CA PHE A 106 6.09 12.73 -9.18
C PHE A 106 5.90 11.58 -10.18
N ASN A 107 6.96 10.80 -10.44
CA ASN A 107 6.95 9.61 -11.30
C ASN A 107 6.77 8.30 -10.52
N THR A 108 6.30 8.41 -9.26
CA THR A 108 6.09 7.29 -8.36
C THR A 108 4.61 6.97 -8.26
N PHE A 109 4.25 5.69 -8.38
CA PHE A 109 2.93 5.17 -8.05
C PHE A 109 3.01 4.28 -6.82
N ALA A 110 2.02 4.41 -5.97
CA ALA A 110 1.91 3.64 -4.73
C ALA A 110 0.53 2.94 -4.70
N LEU A 111 0.55 1.63 -4.55
CA LEU A 111 -0.63 0.76 -4.51
C LEU A 111 -0.71 0.10 -3.14
N GLN A 112 -1.80 0.28 -2.40
CA GLN A 112 -2.00 -0.42 -1.12
C GLN A 112 -2.42 -1.87 -1.34
N PHE A 113 -3.20 -2.14 -2.38
CA PHE A 113 -3.63 -3.49 -2.75
C PHE A 113 -2.51 -4.31 -3.39
N HIS A 114 -2.78 -5.60 -3.58
CA HIS A 114 -1.83 -6.58 -4.12
C HIS A 114 -2.19 -6.97 -5.57
N PRO A 115 -1.67 -6.26 -6.60
CA PRO A 115 -1.91 -6.63 -8.00
C PRO A 115 -1.21 -7.93 -8.40
N GLU A 116 -0.22 -8.36 -7.61
CA GLU A 116 0.58 -9.56 -7.84
C GLU A 116 -0.10 -10.85 -7.36
N ILE A 117 -1.26 -10.77 -6.70
CA ILE A 117 -1.89 -11.94 -6.10
C ILE A 117 -2.25 -13.00 -7.14
N THR A 118 -1.85 -14.22 -6.89
CA THR A 118 -2.29 -15.41 -7.61
C THR A 118 -3.01 -16.35 -6.64
N LYS A 119 -3.72 -17.36 -7.18
CA LYS A 119 -4.36 -18.34 -6.33
C LYS A 119 -3.35 -19.07 -5.43
N GLU A 120 -2.19 -19.42 -5.98
CA GLU A 120 -1.12 -20.11 -5.26
C GLU A 120 -0.55 -19.23 -4.14
N LEU A 121 -0.33 -17.95 -4.43
CA LEU A 121 0.18 -16.99 -3.44
C LEU A 121 -0.86 -16.75 -2.33
N PHE A 122 -2.14 -16.62 -2.70
CA PHE A 122 -3.23 -16.51 -1.74
C PHE A 122 -3.28 -17.72 -0.81
N ASP A 123 -3.22 -18.93 -1.36
CA ASP A 123 -3.27 -20.18 -0.59
C ASP A 123 -2.08 -20.25 0.40
N ILE A 124 -0.88 -19.82 0.00
CA ILE A 124 0.30 -19.76 0.87
C ILE A 124 0.07 -18.76 2.02
N TRP A 125 -0.38 -17.54 1.71
CA TRP A 125 -0.59 -16.50 2.71
C TRP A 125 -1.73 -16.87 3.67
N TYR A 126 -2.87 -17.31 3.15
CA TYR A 126 -4.06 -17.63 3.93
C TYR A 126 -3.84 -18.81 4.88
N ASN A 127 -3.07 -19.81 4.45
CA ASN A 127 -2.80 -21.01 5.25
C ASN A 127 -1.68 -20.83 6.27
N ASN A 128 -1.01 -19.70 6.29
CA ASN A 128 -0.02 -19.37 7.31
C ASN A 128 -0.69 -19.16 8.67
N ASP A 129 -0.11 -19.71 9.75
CA ASP A 129 -0.67 -19.63 11.11
C ASP A 129 -0.74 -18.19 11.63
N ILE A 130 0.20 -17.33 11.25
CA ILE A 130 0.21 -15.91 11.62
C ILE A 130 -1.00 -15.21 11.00
N SER A 131 -1.24 -15.46 9.72
CA SER A 131 -2.38 -14.90 8.98
C SER A 131 -3.72 -15.32 9.54
N LYS A 132 -3.88 -16.61 9.85
CA LYS A 132 -5.08 -17.15 10.50
C LYS A 132 -5.34 -16.51 11.86
N LYS A 133 -4.28 -16.34 12.65
CA LYS A 133 -4.37 -15.69 13.97
C LYS A 133 -4.72 -14.20 13.86
N GLU A 134 -4.21 -13.53 12.82
CA GLU A 134 -4.56 -12.13 12.56
C GLU A 134 -6.03 -12.00 12.19
N LEU A 135 -6.49 -12.74 11.17
CA LEU A 135 -7.87 -12.70 10.70
C LEU A 135 -8.88 -13.09 11.78
N SER A 136 -8.55 -14.04 12.66
CA SER A 136 -9.44 -14.48 13.76
C SER A 136 -9.74 -13.40 14.80
N LYS A 137 -8.97 -12.31 14.83
CA LYS A 137 -9.21 -11.18 15.76
C LYS A 137 -10.30 -10.22 15.26
N PHE A 138 -10.68 -10.31 13.99
CA PHE A 138 -11.62 -9.40 13.32
C PHE A 138 -12.89 -10.09 12.83
N ASN A 139 -13.09 -11.38 13.16
CA ASN A 139 -14.31 -12.16 12.92
C ASN A 139 -15.20 -12.19 14.17
#